data_84327dcd8f3203d1e6133374d7bf6ab6
#
_entry.id   84327dcd8f3203d1e6133374d7bf6ab6
#
_cell.length_a   1.000
_cell.length_b   1.000
_cell.length_c   1.000
_cell.angle_alpha   90.00
_cell.angle_beta   90.00
_cell.angle_gamma   90.00
#
_symmetry.space_group_name_H-M   'P 1'
#
loop_
_entity.id
_entity.type
_entity.pdbx_description
1 polymer ?
#
loop_
_entity_poly.entity_id
_entity_poly.type
_entity_poly.pdbx_seq_one_letter_code
_entity_poly.pdbx_strand_id
1 'polypeptide(L)'
;MRFIQHKAEALWFYRVVSMGYDRWINPLFWTAPMRDAALELGALDDPGLEVLDVGAGTGFTTSGIVARVAPERVTMLDQSPHQLARAARKPALRAVRKLRGDAEALPFADEAFDRYVSAGSIEYWPDPQRAIAEAFRVLRPGGRAVVVGPLRRSHPLARALSDAWMLFPAEDEYVAWMQRAGFVEIERRHVAPPWWRPGWDAYGIAIAGRKLRSGPPALAAAPPREAASERLGPVRLGRFALGSLAGAAFIPVALWFTARERLRRWGRRR
;
A
#
# COMPACT_ATOMS: atom_id res chain seq x y z
N MET A 1 -6.30 -9.42 -18.02
CA MET A 1 -4.91 -9.84 -17.78
C MET A 1 -4.17 -8.63 -17.23
N ARG A 2 -3.65 -8.69 -16.01
CA ARG A 2 -2.97 -7.57 -15.33
C ARG A 2 -1.51 -7.53 -15.76
N PHE A 3 -1.02 -6.36 -16.18
CA PHE A 3 0.35 -6.26 -16.74
C PHE A 3 1.41 -6.03 -15.66
N ILE A 4 1.07 -5.38 -14.54
CA ILE A 4 1.99 -5.16 -13.41
C ILE A 4 1.47 -5.91 -12.17
N GLN A 5 1.51 -7.24 -12.22
CA GLN A 5 1.06 -8.10 -11.12
C GLN A 5 2.18 -8.99 -10.54
N HIS A 6 3.35 -9.01 -11.16
CA HIS A 6 4.47 -9.79 -10.67
C HIS A 6 5.48 -8.89 -9.96
N LYS A 7 6.13 -9.42 -8.93
CA LYS A 7 7.12 -8.71 -8.11
C LYS A 7 8.25 -8.09 -8.92
N ALA A 8 8.68 -8.75 -10.01
CA ALA A 8 9.73 -8.23 -10.89
C ALA A 8 9.28 -6.99 -11.66
N GLU A 9 8.06 -6.98 -12.22
CA GLU A 9 7.53 -5.82 -12.94
C GLU A 9 7.29 -4.63 -12.00
N ALA A 10 6.78 -4.88 -10.80
CA ALA A 10 6.61 -3.84 -9.77
C ALA A 10 7.97 -3.24 -9.36
N LEU A 11 9.00 -4.07 -9.16
CA LEU A 11 10.36 -3.62 -8.82
C LEU A 11 10.94 -2.70 -9.90
N TRP A 12 10.78 -3.05 -11.18
CA TRP A 12 11.23 -2.22 -12.29
C TRP A 12 10.41 -0.95 -12.47
N PHE A 13 9.09 -1.03 -12.29
CA PHE A 13 8.20 0.13 -12.32
C PHE A 13 8.67 1.19 -11.30
N TYR A 14 8.88 0.79 -10.05
CA TYR A 14 9.36 1.70 -9.03
C TYR A 14 10.82 2.15 -9.23
N ARG A 15 11.67 1.36 -9.86
CA ARG A 15 13.02 1.77 -10.19
C ARG A 15 13.06 2.94 -11.18
N VAL A 16 12.21 2.90 -12.21
CA VAL A 16 12.14 3.94 -13.25
C VAL A 16 11.32 5.14 -12.79
N VAL A 17 10.13 4.89 -12.24
CA VAL A 17 9.16 5.94 -11.88
C VAL A 17 9.56 6.65 -10.58
N SER A 18 10.27 5.97 -9.67
CA SER A 18 10.64 6.53 -8.36
C SER A 18 11.50 7.79 -8.43
N MET A 19 12.17 8.08 -9.55
CA MET A 19 13.01 9.29 -9.67
C MET A 19 12.23 10.60 -9.59
N GLY A 20 10.95 10.61 -9.97
CA GLY A 20 10.04 11.76 -9.86
C GLY A 20 8.74 11.47 -9.12
N TYR A 21 8.49 10.20 -8.78
CA TYR A 21 7.20 9.73 -8.29
C TYR A 21 6.77 10.44 -7.00
N ASP A 22 7.62 10.50 -6.00
CA ASP A 22 7.30 11.10 -4.70
C ASP A 22 7.02 12.61 -4.79
N ARG A 23 7.67 13.28 -5.75
CA ARG A 23 7.57 14.74 -5.87
C ARG A 23 6.40 15.19 -6.74
N TRP A 24 6.09 14.43 -7.80
CA TRP A 24 5.17 14.88 -8.84
C TRP A 24 3.92 14.02 -8.99
N ILE A 25 4.05 12.69 -8.83
CA ILE A 25 2.97 11.75 -9.14
C ILE A 25 2.26 11.32 -7.86
N ASN A 26 3.00 10.88 -6.84
CA ASN A 26 2.41 10.40 -5.59
C ASN A 26 1.46 11.43 -4.93
N PRO A 27 1.80 12.73 -4.84
CA PRO A 27 0.89 13.72 -4.26
C PRO A 27 -0.43 13.91 -5.01
N LEU A 28 -0.53 13.42 -6.25
CA LEU A 28 -1.78 13.43 -7.00
C LEU A 28 -2.72 12.31 -6.58
N PHE A 29 -2.17 11.15 -6.23
CA PHE A 29 -2.94 9.91 -6.02
C PHE A 29 -2.98 9.46 -4.57
N TRP A 30 -1.93 9.73 -3.78
CA TRP A 30 -1.81 9.35 -2.38
C TRP A 30 -1.37 10.55 -1.54
N THR A 31 -2.29 11.19 -0.85
CA THR A 31 -2.05 12.45 -0.15
C THR A 31 -1.85 12.24 1.36
N ALA A 32 -1.23 13.21 2.04
CA ALA A 32 -1.05 13.16 3.49
C ALA A 32 -2.38 13.02 4.25
N PRO A 33 -3.46 13.75 3.91
CA PRO A 33 -4.75 13.53 4.57
C PRO A 33 -5.30 12.11 4.40
N MET A 34 -5.13 11.47 3.23
CA MET A 34 -5.54 10.07 3.03
C MET A 34 -4.74 9.12 3.91
N ARG A 35 -3.41 9.31 3.94
CA ARG A 35 -2.51 8.55 4.82
C ARG A 35 -2.91 8.69 6.28
N ASP A 36 -3.09 9.92 6.74
CA ASP A 36 -3.37 10.21 8.15
C ASP A 36 -4.73 9.64 8.56
N ALA A 37 -5.76 9.75 7.71
CA ALA A 37 -7.06 9.13 7.92
C ALA A 37 -6.99 7.59 7.98
N ALA A 38 -6.11 6.97 7.18
CA ALA A 38 -5.88 5.53 7.24
C ALA A 38 -5.13 5.12 8.53
N LEU A 39 -4.13 5.90 8.95
CA LEU A 39 -3.35 5.62 10.15
C LEU A 39 -4.17 5.76 11.45
N GLU A 40 -5.24 6.55 11.46
CA GLU A 40 -6.18 6.60 12.58
C GLU A 40 -6.81 5.23 12.87
N LEU A 41 -7.08 4.42 11.85
CA LEU A 41 -7.57 3.06 12.03
C LEU A 41 -6.55 2.14 12.71
N GLY A 42 -5.28 2.52 12.72
CA GLY A 42 -4.18 1.75 13.30
C GLY A 42 -4.08 1.88 14.82
N ALA A 43 -4.79 2.82 15.46
CA ALA A 43 -4.66 3.11 16.89
C ALA A 43 -3.18 3.21 17.31
N LEU A 44 -2.48 4.19 16.72
CA LEU A 44 -1.04 4.45 16.94
C LEU A 44 -0.85 5.49 18.08
N ASP A 45 -1.54 5.28 19.21
CA ASP A 45 -1.64 6.26 20.29
C ASP A 45 -0.59 6.05 21.39
N ASP A 46 0.18 4.94 21.31
CA ASP A 46 1.25 4.62 22.23
C ASP A 46 2.59 4.66 21.50
N PRO A 47 3.53 5.53 21.92
CA PRO A 47 4.86 5.62 21.29
C PRO A 47 5.72 4.36 21.45
N GLY A 48 5.37 3.47 22.38
CA GLY A 48 6.06 2.21 22.65
C GLY A 48 5.67 1.03 21.75
N LEU A 49 4.72 1.21 20.81
CA LEU A 49 4.26 0.15 19.91
C LEU A 49 5.37 -0.30 18.94
N GLU A 50 5.53 -1.61 18.79
CA GLU A 50 6.34 -2.20 17.71
C GLU A 50 5.53 -2.19 16.41
N VAL A 51 5.95 -1.41 15.42
CA VAL A 51 5.20 -1.19 14.17
C VAL A 51 5.97 -1.71 12.96
N LEU A 52 5.30 -2.49 12.11
CA LEU A 52 5.81 -2.94 10.82
C LEU A 52 5.06 -2.21 9.68
N ASP A 53 5.81 -1.48 8.84
CA ASP A 53 5.32 -0.86 7.60
C ASP A 53 5.80 -1.69 6.40
N VAL A 54 4.87 -2.34 5.68
CA VAL A 54 5.17 -3.28 4.60
C VAL A 54 4.82 -2.68 3.24
N GLY A 55 5.76 -2.80 2.29
CA GLY A 55 5.71 -2.06 1.03
C GLY A 55 5.92 -0.56 1.28
N ALA A 56 6.77 -0.25 2.24
CA ALA A 56 6.96 1.10 2.77
C ALA A 56 7.56 2.09 1.75
N GLY A 57 8.14 1.60 0.67
CA GLY A 57 8.70 2.41 -0.41
C GLY A 57 9.72 3.42 0.09
N THR A 58 9.54 4.67 -0.31
CA THR A 58 10.38 5.80 0.15
C THR A 58 10.03 6.27 1.56
N GLY A 59 9.11 5.62 2.27
CA GLY A 59 8.73 5.95 3.64
C GLY A 59 7.72 7.09 3.76
N PHE A 60 6.81 7.24 2.80
CA PHE A 60 5.74 8.24 2.90
C PHE A 60 4.77 7.90 4.04
N THR A 61 4.33 6.66 4.13
CA THR A 61 3.47 6.16 5.20
C THR A 61 4.24 6.10 6.51
N THR A 62 5.46 5.59 6.50
CA THR A 62 6.35 5.55 7.67
C THR A 62 6.54 6.93 8.29
N SER A 63 6.64 8.01 7.48
CA SER A 63 6.76 9.38 8.01
C SER A 63 5.52 9.81 8.82
N GLY A 64 4.34 9.27 8.51
CA GLY A 64 3.13 9.47 9.32
C GLY A 64 3.13 8.61 10.59
N ILE A 65 3.72 7.42 10.54
CA ILE A 65 3.84 6.51 11.69
C ILE A 65 4.79 7.10 12.74
N VAL A 66 5.99 7.54 12.34
CA VAL A 66 6.99 8.10 13.26
C VAL A 66 6.60 9.47 13.84
N ALA A 67 5.54 10.08 13.36
CA ALA A 67 4.93 11.24 14.00
C ALA A 67 4.09 10.87 15.24
N ARG A 68 3.85 9.57 15.46
CA ARG A 68 2.98 9.02 16.52
C ARG A 68 3.71 7.99 17.40
N VAL A 69 4.67 7.26 16.84
CA VAL A 69 5.39 6.15 17.47
C VAL A 69 6.89 6.45 17.41
N ALA A 70 7.64 6.03 18.43
CA ALA A 70 9.09 6.21 18.46
C ALA A 70 9.76 5.57 17.23
N PRO A 71 10.60 6.29 16.48
CA PRO A 71 11.18 5.80 15.22
C PRO A 71 11.98 4.48 15.37
N GLU A 72 12.59 4.25 16.53
CA GLU A 72 13.37 3.03 16.86
C GLU A 72 12.49 1.78 16.97
N ARG A 73 11.17 1.98 17.19
CA ARG A 73 10.15 0.93 17.26
C ARG A 73 9.52 0.62 15.90
N VAL A 74 9.90 1.35 14.87
CA VAL A 74 9.32 1.18 13.53
C VAL A 74 10.27 0.41 12.64
N THR A 75 9.75 -0.63 11.99
CA THR A 75 10.46 -1.38 10.95
C THR A 75 9.78 -1.14 9.62
N MET A 76 10.56 -0.70 8.63
CA MET A 76 10.16 -0.61 7.21
C MET A 76 10.60 -1.88 6.48
N LEU A 77 9.70 -2.48 5.71
CA LEU A 77 10.02 -3.57 4.80
C LEU A 77 9.59 -3.20 3.39
N ASP A 78 10.49 -3.37 2.43
CA ASP A 78 10.19 -3.19 0.99
C ASP A 78 11.05 -4.13 0.15
N GLN A 79 10.54 -4.59 -1.00
CA GLN A 79 11.31 -5.42 -1.92
C GLN A 79 12.40 -4.64 -2.66
N SER A 80 12.26 -3.32 -2.77
CA SER A 80 13.13 -2.44 -3.55
C SER A 80 14.24 -1.82 -2.70
N PRO A 81 15.52 -2.21 -2.88
CA PRO A 81 16.62 -1.58 -2.17
C PRO A 81 16.78 -0.10 -2.53
N HIS A 82 16.38 0.31 -3.75
CA HIS A 82 16.43 1.70 -4.18
C HIS A 82 15.43 2.58 -3.40
N GLN A 83 14.25 2.06 -3.12
CA GLN A 83 13.24 2.76 -2.31
C GLN A 83 13.73 2.92 -0.86
N LEU A 84 14.22 1.86 -0.26
CA LEU A 84 14.78 1.89 1.09
C LEU A 84 15.98 2.84 1.21
N ALA A 85 16.86 2.89 0.20
CA ALA A 85 17.98 3.83 0.16
C ALA A 85 17.51 5.30 0.11
N ARG A 86 16.38 5.59 -0.56
CA ARG A 86 15.76 6.92 -0.53
C ARG A 86 15.13 7.24 0.81
N ALA A 87 14.43 6.30 1.42
CA ALA A 87 13.88 6.43 2.76
C ALA A 87 14.99 6.74 3.78
N ALA A 88 16.16 6.09 3.68
CA ALA A 88 17.29 6.29 4.55
C ALA A 88 17.87 7.72 4.52
N ARG A 89 17.64 8.48 3.45
CA ARG A 89 18.06 9.88 3.32
C ARG A 89 17.15 10.86 4.06
N LYS A 90 15.95 10.42 4.49
CA LYS A 90 15.00 11.27 5.20
C LYS A 90 15.40 11.37 6.68
N PRO A 91 15.65 12.57 7.23
CA PRO A 91 16.08 12.72 8.64
C PRO A 91 15.14 12.07 9.64
N ALA A 92 13.82 12.21 9.45
CA ALA A 92 12.81 11.63 10.33
C ALA A 92 12.80 10.08 10.34
N LEU A 93 13.39 9.44 9.33
CA LEU A 93 13.45 7.99 9.22
C LEU A 93 14.84 7.41 9.54
N ARG A 94 15.75 8.22 10.10
CA ARG A 94 17.13 7.77 10.34
C ARG A 94 17.18 6.59 11.31
N ALA A 95 16.43 6.64 12.40
CA ALA A 95 16.39 5.62 13.43
C ALA A 95 15.46 4.42 13.10
N VAL A 96 14.61 4.55 12.09
CA VAL A 96 13.73 3.48 11.63
C VAL A 96 14.57 2.33 11.06
N ARG A 97 14.27 1.08 11.48
CA ARG A 97 14.89 -0.13 10.89
C ARG A 97 14.38 -0.33 9.46
N LYS A 98 15.29 -0.59 8.52
CA LYS A 98 14.97 -0.80 7.10
C LYS A 98 15.41 -2.19 6.68
N LEU A 99 14.49 -2.98 6.12
CA LEU A 99 14.75 -4.34 5.72
C LEU A 99 14.22 -4.61 4.32
N ARG A 100 15.03 -5.27 3.49
CA ARG A 100 14.54 -5.81 2.22
C ARG A 100 13.77 -7.09 2.49
N GLY A 101 12.55 -7.19 1.94
CA GLY A 101 11.73 -8.39 2.13
C GLY A 101 10.49 -8.41 1.26
N ASP A 102 9.75 -9.50 1.41
CA ASP A 102 8.54 -9.82 0.66
C ASP A 102 7.33 -9.82 1.60
N ALA A 103 6.26 -9.12 1.21
CA ALA A 103 5.01 -9.07 1.97
C ALA A 103 4.35 -10.45 2.14
N GLU A 104 4.57 -11.35 1.16
CA GLU A 104 4.02 -12.70 1.15
C GLU A 104 4.90 -13.73 1.88
N ALA A 105 6.06 -13.32 2.41
CA ALA A 105 6.98 -14.15 3.18
C ALA A 105 7.81 -13.26 4.11
N LEU A 106 7.19 -12.79 5.18
CA LEU A 106 7.80 -11.84 6.11
C LEU A 106 8.92 -12.51 6.93
N PRO A 107 10.14 -11.92 6.95
CA PRO A 107 11.30 -12.50 7.64
C PRO A 107 11.29 -12.17 9.15
N PHE A 108 10.14 -12.36 9.79
CA PHE A 108 9.95 -12.10 11.21
C PHE A 108 9.31 -13.30 11.88
N ALA A 109 9.59 -13.45 13.18
CA ALA A 109 8.91 -14.42 14.02
C ALA A 109 7.41 -14.11 14.13
N ASP A 110 6.65 -15.12 14.53
CA ASP A 110 5.26 -14.94 14.91
C ASP A 110 5.17 -13.96 16.08
N GLU A 111 4.11 -13.15 16.07
CA GLU A 111 3.77 -12.27 17.19
C GLU A 111 4.88 -11.27 17.57
N ALA A 112 5.61 -10.76 16.58
CA ALA A 112 6.70 -9.81 16.78
C ALA A 112 6.25 -8.35 16.89
N PHE A 113 5.07 -7.98 16.34
CA PHE A 113 4.62 -6.60 16.21
C PHE A 113 3.25 -6.35 16.85
N ASP A 114 3.03 -5.12 17.30
CA ASP A 114 1.75 -4.66 17.82
C ASP A 114 0.88 -4.09 16.70
N ARG A 115 1.49 -3.51 15.67
CA ARG A 115 0.81 -2.92 14.51
C ARG A 115 1.46 -3.33 13.21
N TYR A 116 0.62 -3.59 12.23
CA TYR A 116 1.00 -3.82 10.84
C TYR A 116 0.33 -2.77 9.96
N VAL A 117 1.08 -2.10 9.12
CA VAL A 117 0.56 -1.11 8.18
C VAL A 117 1.08 -1.47 6.79
N SER A 118 0.22 -1.39 5.79
CA SER A 118 0.61 -1.45 4.38
C SER A 118 -0.26 -0.50 3.56
N ALA A 119 0.34 0.44 2.87
CA ALA A 119 -0.40 1.44 2.12
C ALA A 119 0.17 1.65 0.72
N GLY A 120 -0.67 1.42 -0.30
CA GLY A 120 -0.28 1.57 -1.71
C GLY A 120 0.70 0.50 -2.18
N SER A 121 0.55 -0.73 -1.70
CA SER A 121 1.38 -1.86 -2.12
C SER A 121 0.60 -3.14 -2.45
N ILE A 122 -0.59 -3.32 -1.89
CA ILE A 122 -1.43 -4.51 -2.13
C ILE A 122 -1.76 -4.73 -3.60
N GLU A 123 -1.85 -3.66 -4.37
CA GLU A 123 -2.11 -3.68 -5.81
C GLU A 123 -1.01 -4.39 -6.62
N TYR A 124 0.15 -4.60 -6.03
CA TYR A 124 1.30 -5.29 -6.63
C TYR A 124 1.52 -6.71 -6.09
N TRP A 125 0.75 -7.14 -5.11
CA TRP A 125 0.89 -8.47 -4.54
C TRP A 125 0.28 -9.53 -5.46
N PRO A 126 1.04 -10.54 -5.88
CA PRO A 126 0.51 -11.68 -6.62
C PRO A 126 -0.55 -12.47 -5.85
N ASP A 127 -0.38 -12.59 -4.53
CA ASP A 127 -1.29 -13.28 -3.62
C ASP A 127 -1.62 -12.41 -2.38
N PRO A 128 -2.61 -11.49 -2.48
CA PRO A 128 -3.01 -10.66 -1.35
C PRO A 128 -3.46 -11.43 -0.12
N GLN A 129 -4.15 -12.58 -0.30
CA GLN A 129 -4.59 -13.42 0.81
C GLN A 129 -3.40 -13.90 1.64
N ARG A 130 -2.33 -14.30 0.97
CA ARG A 130 -1.11 -14.75 1.63
C ARG A 130 -0.43 -13.62 2.39
N ALA A 131 -0.29 -12.44 1.79
CA ALA A 131 0.34 -11.30 2.47
C ALA A 131 -0.46 -10.85 3.71
N ILE A 132 -1.80 -10.92 3.65
CA ILE A 132 -2.67 -10.63 4.79
C ILE A 132 -2.59 -11.75 5.85
N ALA A 133 -2.39 -13.00 5.47
CA ALA A 133 -2.12 -14.09 6.41
C ALA A 133 -0.76 -13.90 7.12
N GLU A 134 0.28 -13.43 6.42
CA GLU A 134 1.55 -13.06 7.02
C GLU A 134 1.41 -11.87 7.99
N ALA A 135 0.60 -10.86 7.65
CA ALA A 135 0.28 -9.77 8.56
C ALA A 135 -0.36 -10.29 9.87
N PHE A 136 -1.28 -11.26 9.76
CA PHE A 136 -1.88 -11.90 10.93
C PHE A 136 -0.86 -12.68 11.75
N ARG A 137 0.03 -13.43 11.10
CA ARG A 137 1.05 -14.25 11.77
C ARG A 137 1.99 -13.40 12.61
N VAL A 138 2.50 -12.30 12.05
CA VAL A 138 3.51 -11.47 12.73
C VAL A 138 2.94 -10.54 13.79
N LEU A 139 1.62 -10.34 13.83
CA LEU A 139 0.96 -9.55 14.86
C LEU A 139 0.77 -10.32 16.16
N ARG A 140 1.01 -9.66 17.29
CA ARG A 140 0.66 -10.15 18.63
C ARG A 140 -0.87 -10.23 18.81
N PRO A 141 -1.37 -11.06 19.72
CA PRO A 141 -2.76 -10.95 20.19
C PRO A 141 -3.05 -9.53 20.69
N GLY A 142 -4.19 -8.97 20.33
CA GLY A 142 -4.53 -7.56 20.53
C GLY A 142 -3.98 -6.62 19.46
N GLY A 143 -3.07 -7.10 18.62
CA GLY A 143 -2.48 -6.33 17.53
C GLY A 143 -3.48 -5.99 16.42
N ARG A 144 -3.16 -4.96 15.64
CA ARG A 144 -4.04 -4.42 14.59
C ARG A 144 -3.30 -4.28 13.27
N ALA A 145 -3.92 -4.75 12.18
CA ALA A 145 -3.45 -4.51 10.83
C ALA A 145 -4.25 -3.39 10.18
N VAL A 146 -3.56 -2.55 9.38
CA VAL A 146 -4.17 -1.57 8.47
C VAL A 146 -3.63 -1.82 7.07
N VAL A 147 -4.52 -2.06 6.12
CA VAL A 147 -4.18 -2.22 4.70
C VAL A 147 -4.91 -1.16 3.90
N VAL A 148 -4.19 -0.49 3.01
CA VAL A 148 -4.75 0.58 2.17
C VAL A 148 -4.44 0.28 0.72
N GLY A 149 -5.47 0.36 -0.13
CA GLY A 149 -5.30 0.16 -1.55
C GLY A 149 -6.44 0.73 -2.39
N PRO A 150 -6.34 0.61 -3.72
CA PRO A 150 -7.34 1.12 -4.64
C PRO A 150 -8.58 0.24 -4.66
N LEU A 151 -9.71 0.82 -5.06
CA LEU A 151 -10.94 0.08 -5.29
C LEU A 151 -11.27 -0.05 -6.77
N ARG A 152 -11.92 -1.14 -7.14
CA ARG A 152 -12.39 -1.45 -8.50
C ARG A 152 -13.28 -0.34 -9.02
N ARG A 153 -13.09 0.03 -10.30
CA ARG A 153 -13.89 1.06 -10.97
C ARG A 153 -15.20 0.49 -11.52
N SER A 154 -16.28 1.25 -11.44
CA SER A 154 -17.57 0.88 -12.04
C SER A 154 -17.60 1.21 -13.54
N HIS A 155 -17.03 2.35 -13.95
CA HIS A 155 -17.02 2.78 -15.34
C HIS A 155 -16.22 1.80 -16.22
N PRO A 156 -16.79 1.24 -17.31
CA PRO A 156 -16.17 0.14 -18.08
C PRO A 156 -14.77 0.46 -18.62
N LEU A 157 -14.56 1.67 -19.17
CA LEU A 157 -13.24 2.06 -19.69
C LEU A 157 -12.21 2.22 -18.56
N ALA A 158 -12.58 2.89 -17.46
CA ALA A 158 -11.70 3.05 -16.31
C ALA A 158 -11.35 1.69 -15.70
N ARG A 159 -12.32 0.77 -15.64
CA ARG A 159 -12.11 -0.61 -15.19
C ARG A 159 -11.15 -1.36 -16.11
N ALA A 160 -11.35 -1.30 -17.41
CA ALA A 160 -10.45 -1.96 -18.37
C ALA A 160 -9.00 -1.46 -18.25
N LEU A 161 -8.80 -0.14 -18.09
CA LEU A 161 -7.46 0.45 -17.90
C LEU A 161 -6.85 0.05 -16.56
N SER A 162 -7.62 0.09 -15.47
CA SER A 162 -7.12 -0.31 -14.15
C SER A 162 -6.81 -1.80 -14.08
N ASP A 163 -7.65 -2.67 -14.64
CA ASP A 163 -7.42 -4.11 -14.69
C ASP A 163 -6.25 -4.49 -15.62
N ALA A 164 -5.92 -3.66 -16.61
CA ALA A 164 -4.72 -3.82 -17.41
C ALA A 164 -3.46 -3.38 -16.65
N TRP A 165 -3.57 -2.40 -15.78
CA TRP A 165 -2.44 -1.86 -15.05
C TRP A 165 -2.03 -2.76 -13.89
N MET A 166 -2.83 -2.81 -12.81
CA MET A 166 -2.51 -3.51 -11.55
C MET A 166 -3.78 -4.08 -10.90
N LEU A 167 -3.70 -4.57 -9.67
CA LEU A 167 -4.84 -5.10 -8.94
C LEU A 167 -5.71 -3.96 -8.38
N PHE A 168 -6.99 -3.95 -8.75
CA PHE A 168 -8.04 -3.11 -8.16
C PHE A 168 -9.14 -4.02 -7.59
N PRO A 169 -9.02 -4.44 -6.33
CA PRO A 169 -10.01 -5.33 -5.72
C PRO A 169 -11.35 -4.62 -5.50
N ALA A 170 -12.42 -5.41 -5.42
CA ALA A 170 -13.65 -4.93 -4.84
C ALA A 170 -13.53 -4.85 -3.31
N GLU A 171 -14.39 -4.09 -2.66
CA GLU A 171 -14.34 -3.89 -1.21
C GLU A 171 -14.56 -5.19 -0.43
N ASP A 172 -15.46 -6.04 -0.92
CA ASP A 172 -15.74 -7.34 -0.36
C ASP A 172 -14.55 -8.33 -0.44
N GLU A 173 -13.68 -8.19 -1.46
CA GLU A 173 -12.45 -8.98 -1.53
C GLU A 173 -11.50 -8.61 -0.38
N TYR A 174 -11.33 -7.31 -0.05
CA TYR A 174 -10.52 -6.88 1.10
C TYR A 174 -11.08 -7.46 2.41
N VAL A 175 -12.39 -7.35 2.62
CA VAL A 175 -13.06 -7.90 3.81
C VAL A 175 -12.86 -9.42 3.90
N ALA A 176 -13.05 -10.12 2.80
CA ALA A 176 -12.88 -11.56 2.74
C ALA A 176 -11.45 -12.01 3.06
N TRP A 177 -10.43 -11.29 2.57
CA TRP A 177 -9.03 -11.60 2.89
C TRP A 177 -8.72 -11.41 4.37
N MET A 178 -9.21 -10.33 4.98
CA MET A 178 -9.04 -10.08 6.42
C MET A 178 -9.73 -11.18 7.26
N GLN A 179 -10.98 -11.51 6.95
CA GLN A 179 -11.73 -12.55 7.66
C GLN A 179 -11.10 -13.93 7.52
N ARG A 180 -10.67 -14.33 6.32
CA ARG A 180 -10.01 -15.61 6.07
C ARG A 180 -8.67 -15.74 6.79
N ALA A 181 -7.96 -14.64 7.01
CA ALA A 181 -6.75 -14.62 7.82
C ALA A 181 -7.05 -14.80 9.32
N GLY A 182 -8.26 -14.47 9.76
CA GLY A 182 -8.69 -14.58 11.15
C GLY A 182 -8.81 -13.23 11.87
N PHE A 183 -8.71 -12.10 11.15
CA PHE A 183 -8.99 -10.78 11.71
C PHE A 183 -10.47 -10.63 12.03
N VAL A 184 -10.75 -9.93 13.13
CA VAL A 184 -12.08 -9.55 13.59
C VAL A 184 -12.15 -8.02 13.78
N GLU A 185 -13.29 -7.51 14.21
CA GLU A 185 -13.50 -6.06 14.40
C GLU A 185 -13.04 -5.27 13.16
N ILE A 186 -13.53 -5.70 11.99
CA ILE A 186 -13.10 -5.12 10.72
C ILE A 186 -13.74 -3.75 10.52
N GLU A 187 -12.90 -2.73 10.52
CA GLU A 187 -13.26 -1.34 10.25
C GLU A 187 -12.86 -0.95 8.82
N ARG A 188 -13.65 -0.10 8.17
CA ARG A 188 -13.44 0.36 6.81
C ARG A 188 -13.60 1.86 6.73
N ARG A 189 -12.73 2.50 5.95
CA ARG A 189 -12.81 3.92 5.64
C ARG A 189 -12.45 4.14 4.19
N HIS A 190 -13.33 4.75 3.42
CA HIS A 190 -13.01 5.20 2.07
C HIS A 190 -12.06 6.40 2.14
N VAL A 191 -11.04 6.38 1.30
CA VAL A 191 -10.06 7.45 1.17
C VAL A 191 -9.99 7.92 -0.26
N ALA A 192 -9.86 9.22 -0.46
CA ALA A 192 -9.80 9.81 -1.79
C ALA A 192 -8.94 11.09 -1.81
N PRO A 193 -8.24 11.38 -2.92
CA PRO A 193 -7.54 12.65 -3.07
C PRO A 193 -8.53 13.81 -3.18
N PRO A 194 -8.11 15.04 -2.84
CA PRO A 194 -9.01 16.21 -2.80
C PRO A 194 -9.71 16.56 -4.11
N TRP A 195 -9.19 16.08 -5.24
CA TRP A 195 -9.77 16.30 -6.57
C TRP A 195 -10.81 15.25 -6.97
N TRP A 196 -10.91 14.12 -6.22
CA TRP A 196 -11.92 13.09 -6.46
C TRP A 196 -13.30 13.62 -6.07
N ARG A 197 -14.32 13.39 -6.89
CA ARG A 197 -15.61 14.04 -6.71
C ARG A 197 -16.57 13.18 -5.91
N PRO A 198 -17.39 13.79 -5.04
CA PRO A 198 -18.57 13.14 -4.48
C PRO A 198 -19.48 12.61 -5.61
N GLY A 199 -20.01 11.41 -5.44
CA GLY A 199 -20.85 10.75 -6.46
C GLY A 199 -20.07 9.91 -7.47
N TRP A 200 -18.74 9.98 -7.49
CA TRP A 200 -17.91 9.00 -8.19
C TRP A 200 -17.77 7.74 -7.33
N ASP A 201 -17.31 6.64 -7.95
CA ASP A 201 -16.94 5.42 -7.22
C ASP A 201 -16.01 5.73 -6.04
N ALA A 202 -16.02 4.90 -5.01
CA ALA A 202 -15.01 4.97 -3.98
C ALA A 202 -13.60 4.86 -4.59
N TYR A 203 -12.72 5.80 -4.27
CA TYR A 203 -11.38 5.87 -4.86
C TYR A 203 -10.48 4.76 -4.37
N GLY A 204 -10.43 4.59 -3.05
CA GLY A 204 -9.65 3.59 -2.36
C GLY A 204 -10.22 3.34 -0.98
N ILE A 205 -9.68 2.33 -0.32
CA ILE A 205 -10.11 1.88 0.99
C ILE A 205 -8.91 1.77 1.93
N ALA A 206 -9.10 2.22 3.17
CA ALA A 206 -8.32 1.79 4.32
C ALA A 206 -9.17 0.79 5.09
N ILE A 207 -8.65 -0.41 5.30
CA ILE A 207 -9.30 -1.46 6.08
C ILE A 207 -8.40 -1.85 7.25
N ALA A 208 -8.99 -1.95 8.43
CA ALA A 208 -8.30 -2.42 9.62
C ALA A 208 -8.97 -3.67 10.18
N GLY A 209 -8.20 -4.50 10.84
CA GLY A 209 -8.70 -5.67 11.56
C GLY A 209 -7.84 -5.97 12.77
N ARG A 210 -8.42 -6.59 13.79
CA ARG A 210 -7.76 -6.92 15.04
C ARG A 210 -7.50 -8.43 15.13
N LYS A 211 -6.31 -8.81 15.58
CA LYS A 211 -5.97 -10.20 15.97
C LYS A 211 -6.29 -10.39 17.44
N LEU A 212 -7.25 -11.26 17.77
CA LEU A 212 -7.61 -11.51 19.17
C LEU A 212 -6.89 -12.71 19.80
N ARG A 213 -6.44 -13.67 19.00
CA ARG A 213 -5.91 -14.93 19.46
C ARG A 213 -4.48 -15.19 18.98
N SER A 214 -3.68 -15.86 19.78
CA SER A 214 -2.40 -16.45 19.34
C SER A 214 -2.58 -17.55 18.31
N GLY A 215 -1.51 -17.84 17.58
CA GLY A 215 -1.42 -18.94 16.64
C GLY A 215 -1.49 -18.52 15.18
N PRO A 216 -1.46 -19.50 14.27
CA PRO A 216 -1.40 -19.26 12.84
C PRO A 216 -2.69 -18.62 12.31
N PRO A 217 -2.65 -18.04 11.10
CA PRO A 217 -3.83 -17.54 10.42
C PRO A 217 -4.87 -18.68 10.24
N ALA A 218 -6.16 -18.33 10.19
CA ALA A 218 -7.24 -19.31 10.10
C ALA A 218 -7.17 -20.12 8.80
N LEU A 219 -6.67 -19.52 7.72
CA LEU A 219 -6.36 -20.20 6.47
C LEU A 219 -4.83 -20.24 6.31
N ALA A 220 -4.25 -21.43 6.29
CA ALA A 220 -2.84 -21.61 6.01
C ALA A 220 -2.48 -21.02 4.64
N ALA A 221 -1.47 -20.18 4.58
CA ALA A 221 -0.98 -19.66 3.32
C ALA A 221 -0.37 -20.79 2.50
N ALA A 222 -0.64 -20.82 1.19
CA ALA A 222 0.05 -21.73 0.28
C ALA A 222 1.57 -21.50 0.34
N PRO A 223 2.40 -22.51 0.05
CA PRO A 223 3.86 -22.36 0.09
C PRO A 223 4.32 -21.19 -0.79
N PRO A 224 5.45 -20.52 -0.46
CA PRO A 224 5.94 -19.39 -1.24
C PRO A 224 6.10 -19.78 -2.70
N ARG A 225 5.57 -18.96 -3.61
CA ARG A 225 5.98 -19.05 -5.01
C ARG A 225 7.45 -18.67 -5.10
N GLU A 226 8.21 -19.40 -5.92
CA GLU A 226 9.63 -19.10 -6.10
C GLU A 226 9.88 -17.61 -6.33
N ALA A 227 10.96 -17.10 -5.74
CA ALA A 227 11.37 -15.71 -5.90
C ALA A 227 11.48 -15.38 -7.39
N ALA A 228 10.73 -14.38 -7.86
CA ALA A 228 10.73 -14.01 -9.25
C ALA A 228 12.14 -13.56 -9.65
N SER A 229 12.66 -14.13 -10.76
CA SER A 229 13.90 -13.66 -11.37
C SER A 229 13.86 -12.14 -11.58
N GLU A 230 14.87 -11.43 -11.14
CA GLU A 230 15.00 -9.96 -11.32
C GLU A 230 15.18 -9.57 -12.80
N ARG A 231 15.39 -10.53 -13.71
CA ARG A 231 15.59 -10.27 -15.14
C ARG A 231 14.24 -10.16 -15.85
N LEU A 232 14.02 -9.03 -16.51
CA LEU A 232 12.89 -8.84 -17.42
C LEU A 232 13.22 -9.51 -18.76
N GLY A 233 12.64 -10.66 -19.03
CA GLY A 233 12.60 -11.20 -20.40
C GLY A 233 11.70 -10.33 -21.30
N PRO A 234 11.79 -10.49 -22.65
CA PRO A 234 11.08 -9.63 -23.60
C PRO A 234 9.55 -9.56 -23.37
N VAL A 235 8.92 -10.66 -23.00
CA VAL A 235 7.48 -10.71 -22.67
C VAL A 235 7.16 -9.86 -21.43
N ARG A 236 7.98 -9.93 -20.38
CA ARG A 236 7.80 -9.11 -19.16
C ARG A 236 8.05 -7.63 -19.44
N LEU A 237 9.01 -7.30 -20.30
CA LEU A 237 9.27 -5.92 -20.72
C LEU A 237 8.06 -5.34 -21.48
N GLY A 238 7.47 -6.10 -22.39
CA GLY A 238 6.24 -5.70 -23.09
C GLY A 238 5.06 -5.47 -22.12
N ARG A 239 4.86 -6.37 -21.17
CA ARG A 239 3.85 -6.22 -20.12
C ARG A 239 4.09 -4.98 -19.26
N PHE A 240 5.34 -4.75 -18.85
CA PHE A 240 5.74 -3.57 -18.10
C PHE A 240 5.43 -2.28 -18.87
N ALA A 241 5.77 -2.20 -20.15
CA ALA A 241 5.50 -1.04 -21.01
C ALA A 241 4.00 -0.77 -21.14
N LEU A 242 3.18 -1.79 -21.44
CA LEU A 242 1.73 -1.66 -21.58
C LEU A 242 1.06 -1.27 -20.26
N GLY A 243 1.46 -1.87 -19.15
CA GLY A 243 0.93 -1.51 -17.83
C GLY A 243 1.31 -0.08 -17.42
N SER A 244 2.53 0.35 -17.72
CA SER A 244 2.98 1.73 -17.46
C SER A 244 2.22 2.75 -18.30
N LEU A 245 1.90 2.45 -19.56
CA LEU A 245 1.07 3.29 -20.41
C LEU A 245 -0.38 3.37 -19.88
N ALA A 246 -0.96 2.24 -19.46
CA ALA A 246 -2.30 2.23 -18.86
C ALA A 246 -2.37 3.08 -17.59
N GLY A 247 -1.35 2.99 -16.73
CA GLY A 247 -1.24 3.83 -15.53
C GLY A 247 -1.04 5.32 -15.86
N ALA A 248 -0.19 5.63 -16.84
CA ALA A 248 0.07 6.99 -17.28
C ALA A 248 -1.19 7.70 -17.82
N ALA A 249 -2.16 6.96 -18.38
CA ALA A 249 -3.41 7.51 -18.85
C ALA A 249 -4.26 8.21 -17.75
N PHE A 250 -4.03 7.88 -16.48
CA PHE A 250 -4.71 8.55 -15.36
C PHE A 250 -4.07 9.89 -14.95
N ILE A 251 -2.81 10.14 -15.34
CA ILE A 251 -2.06 11.36 -14.92
C ILE A 251 -2.70 12.64 -15.45
N PRO A 252 -3.05 12.79 -16.74
CA PRO A 252 -3.68 14.00 -17.25
C PRO A 252 -5.01 14.31 -16.56
N VAL A 253 -5.80 13.26 -16.25
CA VAL A 253 -7.08 13.39 -15.55
C VAL A 253 -6.85 13.93 -14.13
N ALA A 254 -5.90 13.37 -13.39
CA ALA A 254 -5.57 13.81 -12.04
C ALA A 254 -5.03 15.25 -12.02
N LEU A 255 -4.18 15.62 -12.98
CA LEU A 255 -3.63 16.97 -13.12
C LEU A 255 -4.73 17.98 -13.40
N TRP A 256 -5.62 17.70 -14.35
CA TRP A 256 -6.76 18.57 -14.70
C TRP A 256 -7.65 18.85 -13.49
N PHE A 257 -8.08 17.81 -12.79
CA PHE A 257 -8.95 17.98 -11.62
C PHE A 257 -8.25 18.62 -10.45
N THR A 258 -6.95 18.37 -10.24
CA THR A 258 -6.14 19.03 -9.21
C THR A 258 -6.02 20.53 -9.50
N ALA A 259 -5.73 20.91 -10.74
CA ALA A 259 -5.66 22.33 -11.15
C ALA A 259 -7.01 23.03 -10.95
N ARG A 260 -8.09 22.40 -11.39
CA ARG A 260 -9.45 22.93 -11.23
C ARG A 260 -9.84 23.12 -9.76
N GLU A 261 -9.47 22.17 -8.88
CA GLU A 261 -9.75 22.29 -7.45
C GLU A 261 -8.94 23.42 -6.80
N ARG A 262 -7.67 23.60 -7.20
CA ARG A 262 -6.85 24.74 -6.73
C ARG A 262 -7.44 26.09 -7.13
N LEU A 263 -7.90 26.23 -8.37
CA LEU A 263 -8.55 27.44 -8.86
C LEU A 263 -9.85 27.76 -8.09
N ARG A 264 -10.67 26.74 -7.82
CA ARG A 264 -11.90 26.90 -7.02
C ARG A 264 -11.61 27.37 -5.59
N ARG A 265 -10.59 26.84 -4.94
CA ARG A 265 -10.18 27.24 -3.58
C ARG A 265 -9.64 28.67 -3.57
N TRP A 266 -8.92 29.06 -4.60
CA TRP A 266 -8.40 30.43 -4.73
C TRP A 266 -9.53 31.45 -4.91
N GLY A 267 -10.54 31.15 -5.75
CA GLY A 267 -11.71 32.01 -5.95
C GLY A 267 -12.64 32.15 -4.73
N ARG A 268 -12.60 31.19 -3.77
CA ARG A 268 -13.38 31.28 -2.50
C ARG A 268 -12.68 32.08 -1.40
N ARG A 269 -11.41 32.44 -1.58
CA ARG A 269 -10.62 33.22 -0.61
C ARG A 269 -10.56 34.72 -0.97
N ARG A 270 -11.13 35.09 -2.10
CA ARG A 270 -11.40 36.47 -2.52
C ARG A 270 -12.87 36.82 -2.31
#